data_eb30314081bc1722c287825927f11139
#
_entry.id   eb30314081bc1722c287825927f11139
#
_cell.length_a   1.000
_cell.length_b   1.000
_cell.length_c   1.000
_cell.angle_alpha   90.00
_cell.angle_beta   90.00
_cell.angle_gamma   90.00
#
_symmetry.space_group_name_H-M   'P 1'
#
loop_
_entity.id
_entity.type
_entity.pdbx_description
1 polymer ?
#
loop_
_entity_poly.entity_id
_entity_poly.type
_entity_poly.pdbx_seq_one_letter_code
_entity_poly.pdbx_strand_id
1 'polypeptide(L)'
;MHSDPLRDLALGYAPPGRRAGLDALFALDGALGQVLRTTREPMVGQMRLAWWREALAALDYAPAPAEPVLQALAADVLPGGVGGRELALLVDGWEPLLGELDQKAMEQHARWRGTHLFELAGRVLGTGQDDPLADAGRAWALDDLARHLGDPMLATLARDRSVEPGERATGTRWSRAGRPLGALAIIARRGLGPEGALLVLRLAWFRLSGR
;
A
#
# COMPACT_ATOMS: atom_id res chain seq x y z
N MET A 1 -12.61 5.96 -11.21
CA MET A 1 -11.51 5.72 -10.25
C MET A 1 -11.32 7.01 -9.47
N HIS A 2 -11.73 7.08 -8.20
CA HIS A 2 -11.49 8.28 -7.38
C HIS A 2 -10.00 8.33 -7.05
N SER A 3 -9.33 9.30 -7.63
CA SER A 3 -7.95 9.64 -7.30
C SER A 3 -7.94 10.26 -5.90
N ASP A 4 -7.12 9.74 -4.98
CA ASP A 4 -6.87 10.41 -3.70
C ASP A 4 -5.74 11.45 -3.93
N PRO A 5 -6.05 12.76 -3.95
CA PRO A 5 -5.06 13.80 -4.29
C PRO A 5 -3.86 13.82 -3.34
N LEU A 6 -4.04 13.44 -2.07
CA LEU A 6 -2.94 13.39 -1.10
C LEU A 6 -2.02 12.19 -1.35
N ARG A 7 -2.60 11.05 -1.73
CA ARG A 7 -1.83 9.88 -2.16
C ARG A 7 -1.01 10.21 -3.41
N ASP A 8 -1.63 10.81 -4.42
CA ASP A 8 -0.96 11.20 -5.66
C ASP A 8 0.17 12.21 -5.41
N LEU A 9 -0.05 13.15 -4.48
CA LEU A 9 0.99 14.08 -4.02
C LEU A 9 2.16 13.34 -3.36
N ALA A 10 1.88 12.40 -2.45
CA ALA A 10 2.91 11.62 -1.76
C ALA A 10 3.72 10.77 -2.74
N LEU A 11 3.05 10.04 -3.64
CA LEU A 11 3.71 9.25 -4.67
C LEU A 11 4.52 10.15 -5.63
N GLY A 12 4.11 11.41 -5.84
CA GLY A 12 4.84 12.42 -6.60
C GLY A 12 6.21 12.78 -6.05
N TYR A 13 6.55 12.36 -4.83
CA TYR A 13 7.89 12.56 -4.26
C TYR A 13 8.91 11.53 -4.75
N ALA A 14 8.47 10.48 -5.45
CA ALA A 14 9.35 9.46 -6.00
C ALA A 14 10.33 10.07 -7.03
N PRO A 15 11.58 9.58 -7.06
CA PRO A 15 12.50 9.94 -8.11
C PRO A 15 11.92 9.58 -9.50
N PRO A 16 12.10 10.43 -10.54
CA PRO A 16 11.48 10.20 -11.85
C PRO A 16 11.72 8.80 -12.41
N GLY A 17 12.95 8.28 -12.32
CA GLY A 17 13.30 6.93 -12.83
C GLY A 17 12.77 5.76 -11.99
N ARG A 18 12.09 6.02 -10.86
CA ARG A 18 11.50 5.01 -9.96
C ARG A 18 9.98 5.14 -9.84
N ARG A 19 9.43 6.22 -10.39
CA ARG A 19 8.01 6.54 -10.26
C ARG A 19 7.11 5.49 -10.91
N ALA A 20 7.43 5.02 -12.11
CA ALA A 20 6.61 4.05 -12.84
C ALA A 20 6.45 2.74 -12.05
N GLY A 21 7.55 2.22 -11.46
CA GLY A 21 7.49 1.01 -10.62
C GLY A 21 6.66 1.21 -9.34
N LEU A 22 6.77 2.38 -8.71
CA LEU A 22 5.95 2.69 -7.54
C LEU A 22 4.46 2.77 -7.94
N ASP A 23 4.13 3.45 -9.03
CA ASP A 23 2.76 3.56 -9.52
C ASP A 23 2.18 2.18 -9.89
N ALA A 24 2.99 1.28 -10.50
CA ALA A 24 2.58 -0.09 -10.82
C ALA A 24 2.24 -0.91 -9.56
N LEU A 25 3.05 -0.82 -8.49
CA LEU A 25 2.77 -1.48 -7.21
C LEU A 25 1.47 -0.99 -6.58
N PHE A 26 1.22 0.30 -6.57
CA PHE A 26 -0.02 0.86 -6.04
C PHE A 26 -1.22 0.63 -6.96
N ALA A 27 -1.01 0.45 -8.27
CA ALA A 27 -2.05 0.01 -9.20
C ALA A 27 -2.47 -1.44 -8.92
N LEU A 28 -1.51 -2.33 -8.61
CA LEU A 28 -1.80 -3.70 -8.16
C LEU A 28 -2.65 -3.69 -6.88
N ASP A 29 -2.23 -2.95 -5.86
CA ASP A 29 -3.01 -2.82 -4.62
C ASP A 29 -4.44 -2.34 -4.89
N GLY A 30 -4.58 -1.35 -5.76
CA GLY A 30 -5.89 -0.85 -6.21
C GLY A 30 -6.74 -1.90 -6.94
N ALA A 31 -6.11 -2.73 -7.79
CA ALA A 31 -6.78 -3.81 -8.52
C ALA A 31 -7.26 -4.91 -7.56
N LEU A 32 -6.44 -5.31 -6.60
CA LEU A 32 -6.82 -6.29 -5.56
C LEU A 32 -7.97 -5.76 -4.69
N GLY A 33 -7.90 -4.50 -4.25
CA GLY A 33 -9.00 -3.86 -3.52
C GLY A 33 -10.29 -3.76 -4.35
N GLN A 34 -10.19 -3.60 -5.68
CA GLN A 34 -11.35 -3.57 -6.56
C GLN A 34 -12.06 -4.93 -6.62
N VAL A 35 -11.33 -6.05 -6.47
CA VAL A 35 -11.95 -7.38 -6.38
C VAL A 35 -12.98 -7.42 -5.24
N LEU A 36 -12.61 -6.93 -4.06
CA LEU A 36 -13.51 -6.91 -2.90
C LEU A 36 -14.70 -5.97 -3.10
N ARG A 37 -14.44 -4.76 -3.59
CA ARG A 37 -15.50 -3.74 -3.78
C ARG A 37 -16.55 -4.14 -4.80
N THR A 38 -16.19 -4.96 -5.80
CA THR A 38 -17.08 -5.35 -6.90
C THR A 38 -17.65 -6.75 -6.78
N THR A 39 -17.28 -7.48 -5.72
CA THR A 39 -17.72 -8.86 -5.52
C THR A 39 -18.62 -8.95 -4.29
N ARG A 40 -19.84 -9.49 -4.50
CA ARG A 40 -20.81 -9.70 -3.41
C ARG A 40 -20.73 -11.09 -2.80
N GLU A 41 -20.29 -12.07 -3.58
CA GLU A 41 -20.17 -13.48 -3.16
C GLU A 41 -18.72 -13.78 -2.78
N PRO A 42 -18.44 -14.19 -1.52
CA PRO A 42 -17.07 -14.46 -1.07
C PRO A 42 -16.31 -15.46 -1.95
N MET A 43 -16.98 -16.52 -2.43
CA MET A 43 -16.36 -17.53 -3.30
C MET A 43 -15.89 -16.93 -4.63
N VAL A 44 -16.66 -16.03 -5.23
CA VAL A 44 -16.27 -15.33 -6.47
C VAL A 44 -15.05 -14.43 -6.19
N GLY A 45 -15.04 -13.76 -5.04
CA GLY A 45 -13.89 -12.98 -4.59
C GLY A 45 -12.63 -13.83 -4.45
N GLN A 46 -12.74 -15.00 -3.81
CA GLN A 46 -11.62 -15.95 -3.67
C GLN A 46 -11.09 -16.42 -5.03
N MET A 47 -11.97 -16.79 -5.97
CA MET A 47 -11.55 -17.20 -7.32
C MET A 47 -10.81 -16.09 -8.06
N ARG A 48 -11.27 -14.83 -7.94
CA ARG A 48 -10.61 -13.67 -8.58
C ARG A 48 -9.25 -13.38 -7.93
N LEU A 49 -9.14 -13.46 -6.61
CA LEU A 49 -7.86 -13.30 -5.91
C LEU A 49 -6.89 -14.44 -6.23
N ALA A 50 -7.38 -15.69 -6.35
CA ALA A 50 -6.57 -16.83 -6.77
C ALA A 50 -6.02 -16.62 -8.19
N TRP A 51 -6.82 -16.12 -9.13
CA TRP A 51 -6.36 -15.76 -10.45
C TRP A 51 -5.23 -14.71 -10.42
N TRP A 52 -5.39 -13.64 -9.60
CA TRP A 52 -4.33 -12.64 -9.42
C TRP A 52 -3.05 -13.27 -8.88
N ARG A 53 -3.15 -14.17 -7.88
CA ARG A 53 -2.00 -14.87 -7.31
C ARG A 53 -1.24 -15.67 -8.37
N GLU A 54 -1.97 -16.46 -9.16
CA GLU A 54 -1.39 -17.27 -10.23
C GLU A 54 -0.75 -16.41 -11.32
N ALA A 55 -1.46 -15.36 -11.77
CA ALA A 55 -0.97 -14.46 -12.80
C ALA A 55 0.30 -13.70 -12.36
N LEU A 56 0.35 -13.24 -11.10
CA LEU A 56 1.53 -12.59 -10.54
C LEU A 56 2.70 -13.57 -10.44
N ALA A 57 2.49 -14.77 -9.88
CA ALA A 57 3.55 -15.77 -9.76
C ALA A 57 4.09 -16.20 -11.13
N ALA A 58 3.24 -16.23 -12.17
CA ALA A 58 3.63 -16.58 -13.52
C ALA A 58 4.59 -15.57 -14.15
N LEU A 59 4.64 -14.32 -13.69
CA LEU A 59 5.58 -13.30 -14.19
C LEU A 59 7.06 -13.69 -14.02
N ASP A 60 7.37 -14.64 -13.14
CA ASP A 60 8.74 -15.14 -12.95
C ASP A 60 9.23 -16.03 -14.10
N TYR A 61 8.33 -16.58 -14.93
CA TYR A 61 8.67 -17.57 -15.96
C TYR A 61 7.88 -17.45 -17.27
N ALA A 62 6.90 -16.58 -17.33
CA ALA A 62 6.06 -16.36 -18.50
C ALA A 62 5.86 -14.86 -18.78
N PRO A 63 5.62 -14.47 -20.04
CA PRO A 63 5.29 -13.09 -20.37
C PRO A 63 3.99 -12.65 -19.69
N ALA A 64 3.92 -11.37 -19.34
CA ALA A 64 2.72 -10.79 -18.75
C ALA A 64 1.51 -10.90 -19.70
N PRO A 65 0.35 -11.37 -19.21
CA PRO A 65 -0.88 -11.37 -19.99
C PRO A 65 -1.32 -9.94 -20.35
N ALA A 66 -2.34 -9.81 -21.22
CA ALA A 66 -2.87 -8.53 -21.69
C ALA A 66 -3.75 -7.84 -20.59
N GLU A 67 -3.17 -7.70 -19.41
CA GLU A 67 -3.73 -6.99 -18.25
C GLU A 67 -2.77 -5.83 -17.91
N PRO A 68 -3.26 -4.56 -17.93
CA PRO A 68 -2.38 -3.40 -17.85
C PRO A 68 -1.50 -3.36 -16.59
N VAL A 69 -2.03 -3.79 -15.44
CA VAL A 69 -1.26 -3.81 -14.18
C VAL A 69 -0.13 -4.83 -14.24
N LEU A 70 -0.41 -6.05 -14.75
CA LEU A 70 0.62 -7.09 -14.89
C LEU A 70 1.71 -6.68 -15.88
N GLN A 71 1.35 -6.01 -16.97
CA GLN A 71 2.30 -5.47 -17.93
C GLN A 71 3.18 -4.38 -17.33
N ALA A 72 2.60 -3.45 -16.56
CA ALA A 72 3.36 -2.42 -15.85
C ALA A 72 4.31 -3.02 -14.80
N LEU A 73 3.88 -4.02 -14.04
CA LEU A 73 4.74 -4.73 -13.08
C LEU A 73 5.91 -5.42 -13.78
N ALA A 74 5.65 -6.10 -14.89
CA ALA A 74 6.70 -6.76 -15.66
C ALA A 74 7.72 -5.76 -16.24
N ALA A 75 7.27 -4.59 -16.68
CA ALA A 75 8.14 -3.57 -17.26
C ALA A 75 8.93 -2.77 -16.23
N ASP A 76 8.31 -2.39 -15.11
CA ASP A 76 8.81 -1.35 -14.20
C ASP A 76 9.20 -1.86 -12.80
N VAL A 77 8.81 -3.09 -12.42
CA VAL A 77 9.05 -3.64 -11.08
C VAL A 77 9.99 -4.83 -11.11
N LEU A 78 9.74 -5.83 -11.97
CA LEU A 78 10.56 -7.04 -12.07
C LEU A 78 12.04 -6.75 -12.38
N PRO A 79 12.39 -5.81 -13.29
CA PRO A 79 13.79 -5.47 -13.56
C PRO A 79 14.54 -4.92 -12.35
N GLY A 80 13.81 -4.41 -11.34
CA GLY A 80 14.34 -3.93 -10.07
C GLY A 80 14.63 -5.04 -9.03
N GLY A 81 14.46 -6.32 -9.40
CA GLY A 81 14.74 -7.47 -8.53
C GLY A 81 13.58 -7.87 -7.61
N VAL A 82 12.36 -7.42 -7.90
CA VAL A 82 11.14 -7.90 -7.23
C VAL A 82 10.54 -9.01 -8.07
N GLY A 83 10.38 -10.22 -7.50
CA GLY A 83 9.85 -11.38 -8.21
C GLY A 83 8.32 -11.43 -8.23
N GLY A 84 7.78 -12.13 -9.24
CA GLY A 84 6.33 -12.33 -9.38
C GLY A 84 5.71 -13.06 -8.18
N ARG A 85 6.43 -14.06 -7.63
CA ARG A 85 6.00 -14.77 -6.40
C ARG A 85 5.97 -13.86 -5.18
N GLU A 86 6.86 -12.90 -5.08
CA GLU A 86 6.82 -11.91 -3.99
C GLU A 86 5.63 -10.97 -4.15
N LEU A 87 5.32 -10.54 -5.38
CA LEU A 87 4.11 -9.76 -5.68
C LEU A 87 2.83 -10.53 -5.34
N ALA A 88 2.82 -11.85 -5.58
CA ALA A 88 1.67 -12.71 -5.28
C ALA A 88 1.31 -12.75 -3.78
N LEU A 89 2.28 -12.53 -2.88
CA LEU A 89 2.02 -12.45 -1.43
C LEU A 89 1.15 -11.25 -1.03
N LEU A 90 1.04 -10.21 -1.88
CA LEU A 90 0.12 -9.11 -1.62
C LEU A 90 -1.34 -9.55 -1.60
N VAL A 91 -1.68 -10.63 -2.30
CA VAL A 91 -3.03 -11.22 -2.30
C VAL A 91 -3.43 -11.69 -0.90
N ASP A 92 -2.47 -12.21 -0.11
CA ASP A 92 -2.69 -12.70 1.27
C ASP A 92 -3.17 -11.57 2.21
N GLY A 93 -2.91 -10.31 1.85
CA GLY A 93 -3.42 -9.16 2.58
C GLY A 93 -4.90 -8.85 2.31
N TRP A 94 -5.46 -9.32 1.21
CA TRP A 94 -6.84 -9.05 0.82
C TRP A 94 -7.80 -10.21 1.11
N GLU A 95 -7.31 -11.45 1.08
CA GLU A 95 -8.13 -12.66 1.35
C GLU A 95 -8.85 -12.64 2.71
N PRO A 96 -8.22 -12.20 3.82
CA PRO A 96 -8.89 -12.17 5.13
C PRO A 96 -10.12 -11.28 5.17
N LEU A 97 -10.22 -10.29 4.28
CA LEU A 97 -11.35 -9.35 4.21
C LEU A 97 -12.56 -9.91 3.46
N LEU A 98 -12.47 -11.10 2.86
CA LEU A 98 -13.60 -11.79 2.24
C LEU A 98 -14.48 -12.53 3.26
N GLY A 99 -13.98 -12.76 4.45
CA GLY A 99 -14.66 -13.42 5.56
C GLY A 99 -15.12 -12.45 6.65
N GLU A 100 -15.27 -12.98 7.85
CA GLU A 100 -15.55 -12.16 9.02
C GLU A 100 -14.31 -11.33 9.39
N LEU A 101 -14.52 -10.02 9.51
CA LEU A 101 -13.46 -9.09 9.86
C LEU A 101 -13.25 -9.05 11.38
N ASP A 102 -12.34 -9.89 11.86
CA ASP A 102 -11.88 -9.90 13.24
C ASP A 102 -10.51 -9.22 13.40
N GLN A 103 -10.01 -9.20 14.63
CA GLN A 103 -8.69 -8.65 14.94
C GLN A 103 -7.56 -9.34 14.18
N LYS A 104 -7.65 -10.68 13.97
CA LYS A 104 -6.64 -11.46 13.27
C LYS A 104 -6.63 -11.12 11.78
N ALA A 105 -7.81 -10.98 11.18
CA ALA A 105 -7.95 -10.56 9.79
C ALA A 105 -7.37 -9.16 9.56
N MET A 106 -7.62 -8.20 10.47
CA MET A 106 -7.01 -6.87 10.43
C MET A 106 -5.49 -6.93 10.52
N GLU A 107 -4.93 -7.75 11.40
CA GLU A 107 -3.48 -7.90 11.56
C GLU A 107 -2.83 -8.53 10.31
N GLN A 108 -3.46 -9.55 9.74
CA GLN A 108 -3.01 -10.16 8.49
C GLN A 108 -3.04 -9.15 7.34
N HIS A 109 -4.12 -8.36 7.24
CA HIS A 109 -4.24 -7.30 6.24
C HIS A 109 -3.14 -6.25 6.40
N ALA A 110 -2.91 -5.77 7.62
CA ALA A 110 -1.86 -4.78 7.91
C ALA A 110 -0.46 -5.31 7.56
N ARG A 111 -0.20 -6.58 7.83
CA ARG A 111 1.08 -7.22 7.55
C ARG A 111 1.28 -7.45 6.06
N TRP A 112 0.39 -8.21 5.41
CA TRP A 112 0.60 -8.67 4.05
C TRP A 112 0.29 -7.60 3.00
N ARG A 113 -0.72 -6.75 3.20
CA ARG A 113 -0.94 -5.61 2.34
C ARG A 113 -0.01 -4.45 2.70
N GLY A 114 0.04 -4.04 3.99
CA GLY A 114 0.75 -2.84 4.41
C GLY A 114 2.26 -3.02 4.41
N THR A 115 2.77 -3.86 5.30
CA THR A 115 4.23 -4.07 5.45
C THR A 115 4.84 -4.56 4.15
N HIS A 116 4.30 -5.62 3.56
CA HIS A 116 4.90 -6.23 2.37
C HIS A 116 4.89 -5.29 1.16
N LEU A 117 3.79 -4.57 0.90
CA LEU A 117 3.75 -3.57 -0.18
C LEU A 117 4.81 -2.48 0.01
N PHE A 118 4.99 -1.98 1.23
CA PHE A 118 5.96 -0.92 1.50
C PHE A 118 7.41 -1.42 1.41
N GLU A 119 7.68 -2.67 1.80
CA GLU A 119 8.99 -3.30 1.60
C GLU A 119 9.32 -3.48 0.12
N LEU A 120 8.36 -3.95 -0.70
CA LEU A 120 8.53 -4.04 -2.15
C LEU A 120 8.75 -2.65 -2.78
N ALA A 121 7.93 -1.67 -2.38
CA ALA A 121 8.07 -0.29 -2.83
C ALA A 121 9.41 0.32 -2.40
N GLY A 122 9.88 0.00 -1.20
CA GLY A 122 11.20 0.40 -0.70
C GLY A 122 12.34 -0.12 -1.58
N ARG A 123 12.27 -1.38 -1.99
CA ARG A 123 13.25 -1.96 -2.92
C ARG A 123 13.22 -1.26 -4.28
N VAL A 124 12.03 -1.03 -4.84
CA VAL A 124 11.87 -0.32 -6.10
C VAL A 124 12.43 1.09 -6.02
N LEU A 125 12.21 1.81 -4.91
CA LEU A 125 12.69 3.17 -4.69
C LEU A 125 14.19 3.22 -4.35
N GLY A 126 14.77 2.13 -3.81
CA GLY A 126 16.14 2.11 -3.27
C GLY A 126 16.23 2.87 -1.93
N THR A 127 15.32 2.58 -1.01
CA THR A 127 15.23 3.23 0.31
C THR A 127 16.42 2.88 1.19
N GLY A 128 16.64 3.70 2.23
CA GLY A 128 17.63 3.40 3.28
C GLY A 128 17.20 2.21 4.14
N GLN A 129 18.17 1.50 4.71
CA GLN A 129 17.89 0.34 5.59
C GLN A 129 17.16 0.73 6.89
N ASP A 130 17.34 1.99 7.33
CA ASP A 130 16.71 2.52 8.54
C ASP A 130 15.31 3.11 8.29
N ASP A 131 14.83 3.16 7.03
CA ASP A 131 13.49 3.65 6.73
C ASP A 131 12.44 2.70 7.35
N PRO A 132 11.49 3.18 8.17
CA PRO A 132 10.54 2.36 8.92
C PRO A 132 9.39 1.87 8.04
N LEU A 133 9.71 1.11 6.98
CA LEU A 133 8.79 0.67 5.94
C LEU A 133 7.65 -0.18 6.50
N ALA A 134 7.98 -1.13 7.39
CA ALA A 134 6.99 -2.02 7.99
C ALA A 134 5.93 -1.25 8.79
N ASP A 135 6.36 -0.35 9.65
CA ASP A 135 5.46 0.46 10.47
C ASP A 135 4.64 1.43 9.62
N ALA A 136 5.26 2.07 8.64
CA ALA A 136 4.56 2.98 7.71
C ALA A 136 3.49 2.24 6.90
N GLY A 137 3.81 1.04 6.39
CA GLY A 137 2.87 0.21 5.65
C GLY A 137 1.70 -0.26 6.50
N ARG A 138 1.96 -0.72 7.73
CA ARG A 138 0.90 -1.13 8.68
C ARG A 138 -0.04 0.02 8.99
N ALA A 139 0.49 1.19 9.34
CA ALA A 139 -0.30 2.38 9.64
C ALA A 139 -1.17 2.77 8.45
N TRP A 140 -0.58 2.81 7.25
CA TRP A 140 -1.29 3.16 6.03
C TRP A 140 -2.42 2.18 5.69
N ALA A 141 -2.15 0.86 5.75
CA ALA A 141 -3.16 -0.15 5.42
C ALA A 141 -4.34 -0.16 6.41
N LEU A 142 -4.07 0.03 7.70
CA LEU A 142 -5.11 0.08 8.73
C LEU A 142 -5.96 1.36 8.65
N ASP A 143 -5.35 2.52 8.38
CA ASP A 143 -6.08 3.77 8.19
C ASP A 143 -6.93 3.71 6.90
N ASP A 144 -6.38 3.16 5.82
CA ASP A 144 -7.14 2.95 4.58
C ASP A 144 -8.33 1.98 4.80
N LEU A 145 -8.11 0.87 5.52
CA LEU A 145 -9.17 -0.05 5.89
C LEU A 145 -10.25 0.67 6.70
N ALA A 146 -9.86 1.44 7.73
CA ALA A 146 -10.80 2.19 8.57
C ALA A 146 -11.69 3.15 7.79
N ARG A 147 -11.17 3.74 6.71
CA ARG A 147 -11.93 4.66 5.84
C ARG A 147 -12.95 3.95 4.96
N HIS A 148 -12.78 2.65 4.71
CA HIS A 148 -13.64 1.87 3.83
C HIS A 148 -14.61 0.95 4.56
N LEU A 149 -14.50 0.83 5.89
CA LEU A 149 -15.41 0.04 6.71
C LEU A 149 -16.72 0.79 6.98
N GLY A 150 -17.84 0.11 6.72
CA GLY A 150 -19.18 0.63 7.03
C GLY A 150 -19.56 0.51 8.51
N ASP A 151 -18.92 -0.40 9.25
CA ASP A 151 -19.12 -0.56 10.70
C ASP A 151 -18.24 0.44 11.48
N PRO A 152 -18.82 1.39 12.22
CA PRO A 152 -18.07 2.41 12.95
C PRO A 152 -17.16 1.84 14.05
N MET A 153 -17.55 0.71 14.68
CA MET A 153 -16.76 0.08 15.73
C MET A 153 -15.50 -0.57 15.16
N LEU A 154 -15.64 -1.33 14.07
CA LEU A 154 -14.50 -1.91 13.35
C LEU A 154 -13.60 -0.83 12.74
N ALA A 155 -14.18 0.25 12.20
CA ALA A 155 -13.43 1.39 11.70
C ALA A 155 -12.61 2.08 12.80
N THR A 156 -13.18 2.26 14.00
CA THR A 156 -12.46 2.79 15.15
C THR A 156 -11.32 1.87 15.56
N LEU A 157 -11.59 0.56 15.69
CA LEU A 157 -10.58 -0.43 16.04
C LEU A 157 -9.41 -0.43 15.05
N ALA A 158 -9.68 -0.40 13.75
CA ALA A 158 -8.63 -0.34 12.72
C ALA A 158 -7.81 0.96 12.83
N ARG A 159 -8.47 2.10 13.09
CA ARG A 159 -7.81 3.39 13.28
C ARG A 159 -6.93 3.40 14.51
N ASP A 160 -7.42 2.91 15.65
CA ASP A 160 -6.65 2.84 16.90
C ASP A 160 -5.38 1.99 16.72
N ARG A 161 -5.48 0.89 15.98
CA ARG A 161 -4.33 0.02 15.66
C ARG A 161 -3.34 0.65 14.69
N SER A 162 -3.73 1.66 13.93
CA SER A 162 -2.83 2.41 13.05
C SER A 162 -1.96 3.42 13.80
N VAL A 163 -2.33 3.82 15.02
CA VAL A 163 -1.69 4.92 15.76
C VAL A 163 -0.23 4.60 16.10
N GLU A 164 0.01 3.51 16.82
CA GLU A 164 1.36 3.16 17.29
C GLU A 164 2.36 2.96 16.14
N PRO A 165 2.06 2.15 15.09
CA PRO A 165 2.98 2.06 13.95
C PRO A 165 3.14 3.40 13.22
N GLY A 166 2.08 4.21 13.13
CA GLY A 166 2.16 5.55 12.54
C GLY A 166 3.07 6.50 13.32
N GLU A 167 3.09 6.41 14.65
CA GLU A 167 3.98 7.19 15.52
C GLU A 167 5.45 6.78 15.31
N ARG A 168 5.74 5.48 15.29
CA ARG A 168 7.09 4.98 15.01
C ARG A 168 7.57 5.42 13.63
N ALA A 169 6.74 5.28 12.60
CA ALA A 169 7.07 5.66 11.24
C ALA A 169 7.34 7.17 11.07
N THR A 170 6.54 8.02 11.74
CA THR A 170 6.66 9.49 11.63
C THR A 170 7.66 10.09 12.61
N GLY A 171 8.12 9.34 13.63
CA GLY A 171 9.17 9.74 14.57
C GLY A 171 10.60 9.55 14.02
N THR A 172 10.74 8.81 12.93
CA THR A 172 12.04 8.49 12.32
C THR A 172 12.36 9.44 11.16
N ARG A 173 13.64 9.67 10.91
CA ARG A 173 14.07 10.43 9.73
C ARG A 173 14.10 9.50 8.51
N TRP A 174 13.47 9.92 7.44
CA TRP A 174 13.39 9.18 6.20
C TRP A 174 14.53 9.53 5.23
N SER A 175 15.07 8.53 4.56
CA SER A 175 15.95 8.72 3.42
C SER A 175 15.21 9.48 2.30
N ARG A 176 15.97 10.11 1.39
CA ARG A 176 15.35 10.84 0.27
C ARG A 176 14.48 9.93 -0.60
N ALA A 177 14.89 8.69 -0.81
CA ALA A 177 14.17 7.70 -1.60
C ALA A 177 12.89 7.20 -0.89
N GLY A 178 12.90 7.12 0.45
CA GLY A 178 11.76 6.64 1.25
C GLY A 178 10.65 7.69 1.47
N ARG A 179 10.88 8.97 1.16
CA ARG A 179 9.91 10.06 1.43
C ARG A 179 8.51 9.85 0.83
N PRO A 180 8.32 9.23 -0.34
CA PRO A 180 6.97 8.90 -0.81
C PRO A 180 6.19 8.06 0.19
N LEU A 181 6.83 7.04 0.76
CA LEU A 181 6.23 6.10 1.71
C LEU A 181 6.04 6.75 3.10
N GLY A 182 7.02 7.53 3.55
CA GLY A 182 6.89 8.33 4.77
C GLY A 182 5.77 9.37 4.70
N ALA A 183 5.55 9.98 3.53
CA ALA A 183 4.43 10.90 3.32
C ALA A 183 3.08 10.19 3.44
N LEU A 184 2.95 8.96 2.94
CA LEU A 184 1.74 8.14 3.13
C LEU A 184 1.49 7.82 4.62
N ALA A 185 2.54 7.53 5.39
CA ALA A 185 2.41 7.33 6.84
C ALA A 185 1.95 8.60 7.58
N ILE A 186 2.44 9.78 7.17
CA ILE A 186 2.00 11.07 7.72
C ILE A 186 0.52 11.32 7.42
N ILE A 187 0.07 11.01 6.20
CA ILE A 187 -1.33 11.13 5.79
C ILE A 187 -2.21 10.20 6.62
N ALA A 188 -1.82 8.93 6.75
CA ALA A 188 -2.55 7.93 7.53
C ALA A 188 -2.72 8.34 9.00
N ARG A 189 -1.65 8.89 9.61
CA ARG A 189 -1.71 9.30 11.03
C ARG A 189 -2.65 10.47 11.30
N ARG A 190 -2.83 11.40 10.35
CA ARG A 190 -3.60 12.62 10.58
C ARG A 190 -5.07 12.54 10.18
N GLY A 191 -5.42 11.56 9.35
CA GLY A 191 -6.75 11.51 8.73
C GLY A 191 -6.99 12.72 7.81
N LEU A 192 -8.15 12.72 7.16
CA LEU A 192 -8.64 13.83 6.32
C LEU A 192 -9.41 14.86 7.17
N GLY A 193 -8.82 15.35 8.28
CA GLY A 193 -9.45 16.38 9.12
C GLY A 193 -9.49 17.75 8.44
N PRO A 194 -10.18 18.74 9.06
CA PRO A 194 -10.34 20.10 8.51
C PRO A 194 -9.02 20.88 8.37
N GLU A 195 -7.91 20.33 8.80
CA GLU A 195 -6.57 20.92 8.76
C GLU A 195 -5.80 20.64 7.44
N GLY A 196 -6.48 20.41 6.33
CA GLY A 196 -5.86 20.04 5.04
C GLY A 196 -4.72 20.95 4.59
N ALA A 197 -4.82 22.28 4.81
CA ALA A 197 -3.75 23.22 4.48
C ALA A 197 -2.47 23.01 5.31
N LEU A 198 -2.61 22.72 6.62
CA LEU A 198 -1.49 22.40 7.50
C LEU A 198 -0.83 21.08 7.14
N LEU A 199 -1.62 20.09 6.69
CA LEU A 199 -1.10 18.83 6.22
C LEU A 199 -0.26 19.00 4.95
N VAL A 200 -0.72 19.80 3.98
CA VAL A 200 0.04 20.09 2.75
C VAL A 200 1.37 20.78 3.08
N LEU A 201 1.38 21.79 3.96
CA LEU A 201 2.60 22.45 4.41
C LEU A 201 3.55 21.48 5.11
N ARG A 202 3.04 20.59 5.94
CA ARG A 202 3.86 19.56 6.59
C ARG A 202 4.44 18.56 5.59
N LEU A 203 3.66 18.12 4.61
CA LEU A 203 4.15 17.24 3.54
C LEU A 203 5.24 17.93 2.71
N ALA A 204 5.08 19.22 2.40
CA ALA A 204 6.10 20.02 1.71
C ALA A 204 7.39 20.09 2.53
N TRP A 205 7.30 20.39 3.84
CA TRP A 205 8.46 20.37 4.75
C TRP A 205 9.10 18.98 4.83
N PHE A 206 8.30 17.95 4.99
CA PHE A 206 8.78 16.55 5.03
C PHE A 206 9.52 16.18 3.74
N ARG A 207 9.02 16.63 2.57
CA ARG A 207 9.70 16.43 1.28
C ARG A 207 11.12 16.98 1.27
N LEU A 208 11.37 18.08 1.97
CA LEU A 208 12.68 18.75 2.01
C LEU A 208 13.59 18.18 3.10
N SER A 209 13.05 17.91 4.29
CA SER A 209 13.82 17.55 5.49
C SER A 209 13.92 16.03 5.76
N GLY A 210 12.90 15.28 5.38
CA GLY A 210 12.70 13.88 5.79
C GLY A 210 12.23 13.71 7.24
N ARG A 211 11.71 14.81 7.86
CA ARG A 211 11.20 14.85 9.25
C ARG A 211 9.88 15.59 9.35
#